data_1c16eccbd81321fb264958113d65a24e
#
_entry.id   1c16eccbd81321fb264958113d65a24e
#
_cell.length_a   1.000
_cell.length_b   1.000
_cell.length_c   1.000
_cell.angle_alpha   90.00
_cell.angle_beta   90.00
_cell.angle_gamma   90.00
#
_symmetry.space_group_name_H-M   'P 1'
#
loop_
_entity.id
_entity.type
_entity.pdbx_description
1 polymer ?
#
loop_
_entity_poly.entity_id
_entity_poly.type
_entity_poly.pdbx_seq_one_letter_code
_entity_poly.pdbx_strand_id
1 'polypeptide(L)'
;MKTTDVGYINKNNQKNLGYRGVSETHYNQKFFEMECLDCGHKYLANGCDVWLRKCPNCQDTSTPTEEHITTQPYDIISNSNSENPKIGRRFQEKVKQWFEMNENAKFELEHPILIGNPAKLHKFDIADKSEKIVIECKSYTYTSTGNIPSAKLTTLNEAIFYFSFLSAETEKVLVMAYATHPKRKETLAEYYIRINGHLLGEVKVWEYNTNTGEMRMIKND
;
A
#
# COMPACT_ATOMS: atom_id res chain seq x y z
N MET A 1 4.98 37.52 6.75
CA MET A 1 4.77 36.41 7.73
C MET A 1 5.17 35.12 7.02
N LYS A 2 6.01 34.30 7.63
CA LYS A 2 6.39 33.00 7.06
C LYS A 2 5.28 32.01 7.29
N THR A 3 5.16 30.98 6.46
CA THR A 3 4.13 29.92 6.60
C THR A 3 4.19 29.18 7.94
N THR A 4 5.37 29.16 8.55
CA THR A 4 5.63 28.50 9.85
C THR A 4 5.41 29.42 11.07
N ASP A 5 5.10 30.70 10.86
CA ASP A 5 4.85 31.64 11.96
C ASP A 5 3.47 31.36 12.59
N VAL A 6 3.38 31.47 13.91
CA VAL A 6 2.11 31.40 14.63
C VAL A 6 1.19 32.53 14.17
N GLY A 7 -0.05 32.20 13.87
CA GLY A 7 -1.02 33.13 13.33
C GLY A 7 -1.02 33.30 11.81
N TYR A 8 -0.11 32.63 11.08
CA TYR A 8 -0.20 32.58 9.62
C TYR A 8 -1.52 31.93 9.18
N ILE A 9 -2.23 32.59 8.27
CA ILE A 9 -3.47 32.08 7.68
C ILE A 9 -3.19 31.81 6.20
N ASN A 10 -3.44 30.58 5.76
CA ASN A 10 -3.28 30.23 4.36
C ASN A 10 -4.51 30.59 3.52
N LYS A 11 -4.42 30.42 2.20
CA LYS A 11 -5.50 30.75 1.25
C LYS A 11 -6.80 29.93 1.41
N ASN A 12 -6.77 28.87 2.22
CA ASN A 12 -7.91 28.00 2.51
C ASN A 12 -8.45 28.26 3.94
N ASN A 13 -8.24 29.44 4.52
CA ASN A 13 -8.67 29.79 5.86
C ASN A 13 -8.16 28.89 7.00
N GLN A 14 -6.94 28.34 6.82
CA GLN A 14 -6.31 27.51 7.85
C GLN A 14 -5.26 28.35 8.61
N LYS A 15 -5.46 28.56 9.90
CA LYS A 15 -4.57 29.31 10.80
C LYS A 15 -3.54 28.39 11.44
N ASN A 16 -2.27 28.75 11.35
CA ASN A 16 -1.20 28.05 12.03
C ASN A 16 -1.15 28.44 13.52
N LEU A 17 -1.34 27.48 14.42
CA LEU A 17 -1.28 27.65 15.87
C LEU A 17 0.11 27.37 16.45
N GLY A 18 1.06 26.91 15.63
CA GLY A 18 2.46 26.73 16.01
C GLY A 18 2.95 25.29 15.94
N TYR A 19 4.23 25.14 16.22
CA TYR A 19 4.98 23.89 16.18
C TYR A 19 4.51 22.89 17.25
N ARG A 20 4.40 21.60 16.88
CA ARG A 20 3.95 20.51 17.77
C ARG A 20 4.86 19.29 17.79
N GLY A 21 6.05 19.35 17.21
CA GLY A 21 7.02 18.27 17.24
C GLY A 21 7.55 17.90 15.84
N VAL A 22 8.41 16.89 15.81
CA VAL A 22 8.93 16.30 14.57
C VAL A 22 7.82 15.50 13.93
N SER A 23 7.72 15.57 12.60
CA SER A 23 6.73 14.78 11.86
C SER A 23 7.08 13.31 11.93
N GLU A 24 6.13 12.49 12.37
CA GLU A 24 6.22 11.03 12.33
C GLU A 24 5.88 10.45 10.95
N THR A 25 5.31 11.27 10.07
CA THR A 25 4.84 10.83 8.74
C THR A 25 5.79 11.19 7.60
N HIS A 26 6.68 12.17 7.81
CA HIS A 26 7.62 12.67 6.79
C HIS A 26 8.99 12.95 7.39
N TYR A 27 10.02 12.30 6.85
CA TYR A 27 11.41 12.50 7.27
C TYR A 27 11.84 13.98 7.19
N ASN A 28 12.50 14.47 8.22
CA ASN A 28 12.95 15.88 8.37
C ASN A 28 11.85 16.95 8.32
N GLN A 29 10.58 16.59 8.48
CA GLN A 29 9.48 17.54 8.57
C GLN A 29 9.09 17.81 10.03
N LYS A 30 8.40 18.93 10.23
CA LYS A 30 7.87 19.37 11.53
C LYS A 30 6.36 19.43 11.45
N PHE A 31 5.67 19.00 12.50
CA PHE A 31 4.24 19.20 12.64
C PHE A 31 3.91 20.60 13.15
N PHE A 32 2.90 21.19 12.54
CA PHE A 32 2.25 22.41 12.97
C PHE A 32 0.77 22.13 13.23
N GLU A 33 0.26 22.62 14.34
CA GLU A 33 -1.18 22.58 14.58
C GLU A 33 -1.86 23.66 13.76
N MET A 34 -2.89 23.26 13.04
CA MET A 34 -3.71 24.15 12.23
C MET A 34 -5.11 24.21 12.80
N GLU A 35 -5.75 25.36 12.66
CA GLU A 35 -7.16 25.59 12.98
C GLU A 35 -7.89 26.07 11.73
N CYS A 36 -8.95 25.39 11.37
CA CYS A 36 -9.83 25.87 10.32
C CYS A 36 -10.71 26.99 10.83
N LEU A 37 -10.63 28.17 10.22
CA LEU A 37 -11.42 29.32 10.62
C LEU A 37 -12.89 29.22 10.17
N ASP A 38 -13.22 28.29 9.25
CA ASP A 38 -14.59 28.09 8.78
C ASP A 38 -15.40 27.17 9.72
N CYS A 39 -14.76 26.12 10.31
CA CYS A 39 -15.47 25.14 11.14
C CYS A 39 -14.84 24.91 12.54
N GLY A 40 -13.75 25.58 12.89
CA GLY A 40 -13.07 25.45 14.17
C GLY A 40 -12.28 24.16 14.37
N HIS A 41 -12.24 23.26 13.36
CA HIS A 41 -11.54 21.98 13.47
C HIS A 41 -10.03 22.18 13.59
N LYS A 42 -9.39 21.50 14.57
CA LYS A 42 -7.94 21.52 14.79
C LYS A 42 -7.32 20.21 14.34
N TYR A 43 -6.17 20.30 13.64
CA TYR A 43 -5.47 19.14 13.09
C TYR A 43 -3.99 19.44 12.91
N LEU A 44 -3.18 18.40 12.64
CA LEU A 44 -1.75 18.54 12.38
C LEU A 44 -1.47 18.56 10.86
N ALA A 45 -0.56 19.45 10.44
CA ALA A 45 -0.04 19.52 9.09
C ALA A 45 1.49 19.51 9.09
N ASN A 46 2.10 18.93 8.06
CA ASN A 46 3.54 19.02 7.87
C ASN A 46 3.92 20.42 7.40
N GLY A 47 5.12 20.88 7.78
CA GLY A 47 5.61 22.21 7.44
C GLY A 47 5.59 22.53 5.95
N CYS A 48 5.81 21.52 5.09
CA CYS A 48 5.74 21.66 3.64
C CYS A 48 4.30 21.90 3.13
N ASP A 49 3.26 21.54 3.90
CA ASP A 49 1.85 21.60 3.46
C ASP A 49 1.10 22.80 4.02
N VAL A 50 1.60 23.46 5.06
CA VAL A 50 0.92 24.54 5.78
C VAL A 50 0.34 25.61 4.84
N TRP A 51 1.06 25.97 3.79
CA TRP A 51 0.68 27.05 2.87
C TRP A 51 -0.53 26.72 1.98
N LEU A 52 -0.83 25.45 1.78
CA LEU A 52 -1.87 24.98 0.86
C LEU A 52 -2.88 24.03 1.51
N ARG A 53 -2.68 23.68 2.78
CA ARG A 53 -3.52 22.73 3.48
C ARG A 53 -4.97 23.16 3.52
N LYS A 54 -5.86 22.22 3.21
CA LYS A 54 -7.31 22.33 3.36
C LYS A 54 -7.73 21.69 4.68
N CYS A 55 -8.85 22.13 5.22
CA CYS A 55 -9.44 21.48 6.38
C CYS A 55 -9.89 20.05 6.04
N PRO A 56 -9.43 19.03 6.78
CA PRO A 56 -9.86 17.67 6.54
C PRO A 56 -11.34 17.43 6.90
N ASN A 57 -11.95 18.33 7.67
CA ASN A 57 -13.33 18.19 8.11
C ASN A 57 -14.36 18.87 7.18
N CYS A 58 -14.09 20.07 6.66
CA CYS A 58 -15.09 20.82 5.92
C CYS A 58 -14.67 21.24 4.50
N GLN A 59 -13.39 21.04 4.12
CA GLN A 59 -12.86 21.44 2.80
C GLN A 59 -12.28 20.27 2.04
N ASP A 60 -12.25 19.06 2.61
CA ASP A 60 -11.90 17.86 1.91
C ASP A 60 -13.16 17.34 1.20
N THR A 61 -13.20 17.46 -0.12
CA THR A 61 -14.36 17.07 -0.95
C THR A 61 -14.51 15.55 -1.10
N SER A 62 -13.86 14.78 -0.24
CA SER A 62 -13.97 13.32 -0.19
C SER A 62 -14.98 12.81 0.85
N THR A 63 -15.82 13.68 1.45
CA THR A 63 -16.96 13.22 2.26
C THR A 63 -18.17 12.93 1.36
N PRO A 64 -18.73 11.71 1.41
CA PRO A 64 -20.00 11.42 0.74
C PRO A 64 -21.13 12.19 1.44
N THR A 65 -21.98 12.83 0.63
CA THR A 65 -23.29 13.31 1.06
C THR A 65 -24.09 12.17 1.67
N GLU A 66 -24.74 12.45 2.81
CA GLU A 66 -25.67 11.55 3.49
C GLU A 66 -26.78 11.10 2.54
N GLU A 67 -26.70 9.86 2.07
CA GLU A 67 -27.84 9.01 1.73
C GLU A 67 -27.32 7.61 1.42
N HIS A 68 -27.66 6.70 2.31
CA HIS A 68 -27.61 5.24 2.37
C HIS A 68 -26.71 4.71 3.49
N ILE A 69 -27.31 4.73 4.69
CA ILE A 69 -26.90 3.87 5.80
C ILE A 69 -27.34 2.44 5.44
N THR A 70 -26.37 1.60 5.05
CA THR A 70 -26.42 0.17 5.31
C THR A 70 -25.14 -0.24 6.01
N THR A 71 -25.33 -0.65 7.22
CA THR A 71 -24.43 -1.12 8.26
C THR A 71 -23.40 -2.13 7.78
N GLN A 72 -22.11 -1.75 7.78
CA GLN A 72 -20.97 -2.58 8.15
C GLN A 72 -19.86 -1.63 8.65
N PRO A 73 -19.20 -1.87 9.78
CA PRO A 73 -18.16 -1.00 10.30
C PRO A 73 -16.89 -1.14 9.46
N TYR A 74 -16.64 -0.18 8.57
CA TYR A 74 -15.33 -0.02 7.98
C TYR A 74 -14.45 0.74 8.96
N ASP A 75 -13.44 0.07 9.50
CA ASP A 75 -12.30 0.73 10.11
C ASP A 75 -11.67 1.66 9.07
N ILE A 76 -11.89 2.95 9.20
CA ILE A 76 -11.10 3.98 8.52
C ILE A 76 -9.69 3.89 9.12
N ILE A 77 -8.87 3.06 8.51
CA ILE A 77 -7.46 2.95 8.87
C ILE A 77 -6.82 4.27 8.44
N SER A 78 -6.55 5.12 9.42
CA SER A 78 -5.63 6.24 9.24
C SER A 78 -4.32 5.66 8.71
N ASN A 79 -3.94 6.02 7.46
CA ASN A 79 -2.68 5.60 6.85
C ASN A 79 -1.49 6.25 7.56
N SER A 80 -1.24 5.87 8.80
CA SER A 80 0.05 6.15 9.45
C SER A 80 1.06 5.13 8.90
N ASN A 81 2.28 5.57 8.58
CA ASN A 81 3.35 4.67 8.13
C ASN A 81 3.63 3.52 9.12
N SER A 82 3.25 3.68 10.40
CA SER A 82 3.33 2.66 11.44
C SER A 82 2.35 1.47 11.24
N GLU A 83 1.24 1.66 10.53
CA GLU A 83 0.27 0.60 10.25
C GLU A 83 0.60 -0.22 8.99
N ASN A 84 1.43 0.32 8.08
CA ASN A 84 1.79 -0.35 6.82
C ASN A 84 2.39 -1.76 7.03
N PRO A 85 3.31 -2.00 7.99
CA PRO A 85 3.83 -3.35 8.24
C PRO A 85 2.76 -4.33 8.72
N LYS A 86 1.82 -3.87 9.55
CA LYS A 86 0.71 -4.70 10.03
C LYS A 86 -0.27 -5.06 8.91
N ILE A 87 -0.55 -4.10 8.01
CA ILE A 87 -1.39 -4.33 6.83
C ILE A 87 -0.73 -5.37 5.92
N GLY A 88 0.57 -5.21 5.64
CA GLY A 88 1.35 -6.16 4.86
C GLY A 88 1.30 -7.57 5.47
N ARG A 89 1.54 -7.70 6.76
CA ARG A 89 1.51 -8.99 7.47
C ARG A 89 0.14 -9.66 7.41
N ARG A 90 -0.94 -8.92 7.69
CA ARG A 90 -2.32 -9.45 7.57
C ARG A 90 -2.64 -9.90 6.15
N PHE A 91 -2.13 -9.19 5.15
CA PHE A 91 -2.30 -9.57 3.75
C PHE A 91 -1.59 -10.89 3.45
N GLN A 92 -0.32 -11.04 3.85
CA GLN A 92 0.43 -12.30 3.72
C GLN A 92 -0.29 -13.47 4.40
N GLU A 93 -0.81 -13.28 5.62
CA GLU A 93 -1.54 -14.32 6.36
C GLU A 93 -2.81 -14.78 5.62
N LYS A 94 -3.58 -13.85 5.04
CA LYS A 94 -4.77 -14.18 4.24
C LYS A 94 -4.41 -14.92 2.94
N VAL A 95 -3.38 -14.46 2.25
CA VAL A 95 -2.86 -15.13 1.04
C VAL A 95 -2.38 -16.54 1.36
N LYS A 96 -1.59 -16.70 2.44
CA LYS A 96 -1.13 -18.00 2.91
C LYS A 96 -2.30 -18.96 3.16
N GLN A 97 -3.32 -18.52 3.89
CA GLN A 97 -4.51 -19.33 4.18
C GLN A 97 -5.22 -19.78 2.90
N TRP A 98 -5.33 -18.88 1.92
CA TRP A 98 -5.95 -19.21 0.64
C TRP A 98 -5.17 -20.30 -0.09
N PHE A 99 -3.83 -20.19 -0.17
CA PHE A 99 -2.98 -21.20 -0.80
C PHE A 99 -3.04 -22.54 -0.06
N GLU A 100 -3.01 -22.55 1.27
CA GLU A 100 -3.15 -23.79 2.06
C GLU A 100 -4.47 -24.51 1.82
N MET A 101 -5.55 -23.77 1.57
CA MET A 101 -6.86 -24.37 1.27
C MET A 101 -6.96 -24.91 -0.16
N ASN A 102 -6.20 -24.37 -1.11
CA ASN A 102 -6.36 -24.69 -2.52
C ASN A 102 -5.24 -25.60 -3.08
N GLU A 103 -4.04 -25.57 -2.52
CA GLU A 103 -2.87 -26.31 -3.05
C GLU A 103 -2.56 -27.60 -2.27
N ASN A 104 -3.34 -27.97 -1.27
CA ASN A 104 -3.10 -29.13 -0.40
C ASN A 104 -1.65 -29.19 0.13
N ALA A 105 -1.05 -28.07 0.40
CA ALA A 105 0.31 -27.90 0.92
C ALA A 105 0.30 -26.99 2.15
N LYS A 106 1.36 -27.10 2.96
CA LYS A 106 1.57 -26.18 4.10
C LYS A 106 2.60 -25.14 3.70
N PHE A 107 2.30 -23.91 4.01
CA PHE A 107 3.15 -22.76 3.71
C PHE A 107 3.70 -22.11 4.98
N GLU A 108 4.90 -21.57 4.89
CA GLU A 108 5.57 -20.81 5.93
C GLU A 108 5.67 -19.34 5.52
N LEU A 109 5.53 -18.45 6.51
CA LEU A 109 5.73 -17.02 6.32
C LEU A 109 7.19 -16.66 6.51
N GLU A 110 7.70 -15.66 5.78
CA GLU A 110 9.09 -15.20 5.89
C GLU A 110 10.10 -16.35 5.67
N HIS A 111 9.82 -17.20 4.68
CA HIS A 111 10.63 -18.40 4.44
C HIS A 111 11.99 -18.04 3.84
N PRO A 112 13.11 -18.44 4.53
CA PRO A 112 14.45 -18.09 4.08
C PRO A 112 14.95 -19.06 3.01
N ILE A 113 15.36 -18.54 1.84
CA ILE A 113 15.97 -19.31 0.74
C ILE A 113 17.35 -18.74 0.44
N LEU A 114 18.33 -19.60 0.18
CA LEU A 114 19.66 -19.19 -0.26
C LEU A 114 19.61 -18.82 -1.74
N ILE A 115 19.95 -17.57 -2.07
CA ILE A 115 19.96 -17.10 -3.46
C ILE A 115 21.25 -16.35 -3.80
N GLY A 116 21.57 -16.28 -5.07
CA GLY A 116 22.69 -15.49 -5.60
C GLY A 116 24.07 -16.14 -5.48
N ASN A 117 25.10 -15.43 -5.93
CA ASN A 117 26.49 -15.85 -5.84
C ASN A 117 27.39 -14.64 -5.47
N PRO A 118 28.01 -14.60 -4.27
CA PRO A 118 27.92 -15.60 -3.21
C PRO A 118 26.52 -15.73 -2.64
N ALA A 119 26.13 -16.93 -2.23
CA ALA A 119 24.79 -17.22 -1.73
C ALA A 119 24.51 -16.48 -0.43
N LYS A 120 23.34 -15.85 -0.34
CA LYS A 120 22.82 -15.18 0.86
C LYS A 120 21.38 -15.60 1.12
N LEU A 121 21.00 -15.64 2.40
CA LEU A 121 19.62 -15.86 2.79
C LEU A 121 18.77 -14.65 2.40
N HIS A 122 17.74 -14.89 1.60
CA HIS A 122 16.65 -13.95 1.34
C HIS A 122 15.36 -14.54 1.89
N LYS A 123 14.52 -13.71 2.52
CA LYS A 123 13.23 -14.14 3.04
C LYS A 123 12.14 -13.79 2.05
N PHE A 124 11.54 -14.80 1.48
CA PHE A 124 10.32 -14.64 0.69
C PHE A 124 9.11 -14.58 1.61
N ASP A 125 8.10 -13.84 1.22
CA ASP A 125 6.91 -13.60 2.04
C ASP A 125 6.21 -14.90 2.44
N ILE A 126 6.08 -15.86 1.51
CA ILE A 126 5.44 -17.16 1.72
C ILE A 126 6.14 -18.21 0.83
N ALA A 127 6.39 -19.39 1.37
CA ALA A 127 6.78 -20.55 0.57
C ALA A 127 6.33 -21.85 1.21
N ASP A 128 6.18 -22.91 0.41
CA ASP A 128 6.08 -24.27 0.94
C ASP A 128 7.46 -24.82 1.33
N LYS A 129 7.51 -25.79 2.24
CA LYS A 129 8.79 -26.35 2.74
C LYS A 129 9.68 -26.97 1.65
N SER A 130 9.10 -27.39 0.56
CA SER A 130 9.83 -27.98 -0.56
C SER A 130 10.27 -26.95 -1.62
N GLU A 131 9.96 -25.67 -1.38
CA GLU A 131 10.28 -24.54 -2.25
C GLU A 131 9.74 -24.70 -3.69
N LYS A 132 8.67 -25.53 -3.85
CA LYS A 132 7.99 -25.72 -5.13
C LYS A 132 7.13 -24.51 -5.49
N ILE A 133 6.57 -23.83 -4.49
CA ILE A 133 5.77 -22.62 -4.68
C ILE A 133 6.34 -21.55 -3.76
N VAL A 134 6.79 -20.45 -4.35
CA VAL A 134 7.34 -19.29 -3.66
C VAL A 134 6.54 -18.04 -4.04
N ILE A 135 6.09 -17.30 -3.04
CA ILE A 135 5.12 -16.22 -3.21
C ILE A 135 5.65 -14.93 -2.60
N GLU A 136 5.53 -13.84 -3.34
CA GLU A 136 5.70 -12.48 -2.87
C GLU A 136 4.36 -11.75 -2.82
N CYS A 137 4.11 -11.01 -1.76
CA CYS A 137 2.85 -10.34 -1.49
C CYS A 137 3.02 -8.82 -1.48
N LYS A 138 2.18 -8.12 -2.22
CA LYS A 138 2.22 -6.65 -2.25
C LYS A 138 0.81 -6.08 -2.03
N SER A 139 0.56 -5.54 -0.84
CA SER A 139 -0.73 -4.96 -0.43
C SER A 139 -0.94 -3.52 -0.91
N TYR A 140 -0.34 -3.15 -2.05
CA TYR A 140 -0.40 -1.79 -2.56
C TYR A 140 -1.73 -1.48 -3.25
N THR A 141 -2.18 -0.25 -3.09
CA THR A 141 -3.38 0.28 -3.72
C THR A 141 -3.08 1.60 -4.42
N TYR A 142 -3.98 2.07 -5.27
CA TYR A 142 -3.93 3.46 -5.74
C TYR A 142 -3.99 4.44 -4.56
N THR A 143 -3.44 5.64 -4.73
CA THR A 143 -3.64 6.71 -3.74
C THR A 143 -5.11 7.14 -3.73
N SER A 144 -5.54 7.85 -2.69
CA SER A 144 -6.90 8.41 -2.61
C SER A 144 -7.27 9.32 -3.79
N THR A 145 -6.27 9.95 -4.40
CA THR A 145 -6.43 10.77 -5.60
C THR A 145 -6.39 9.97 -6.92
N GLY A 146 -6.21 8.65 -6.86
CA GLY A 146 -6.08 7.77 -8.01
C GLY A 146 -4.68 7.77 -8.65
N ASN A 147 -3.68 8.36 -8.00
CA ASN A 147 -2.32 8.30 -8.52
C ASN A 147 -1.72 6.92 -8.30
N ILE A 148 -0.86 6.52 -9.26
CA ILE A 148 -0.11 5.27 -9.19
C ILE A 148 0.99 5.42 -8.15
N PRO A 149 1.16 4.47 -7.22
CA PRO A 149 2.23 4.50 -6.23
C PRO A 149 3.57 4.08 -6.86
N SER A 150 4.12 4.87 -7.75
CA SER A 150 5.28 4.52 -8.61
C SER A 150 6.47 4.00 -7.80
N ALA A 151 6.80 4.66 -6.68
CA ALA A 151 7.89 4.22 -5.82
C ALA A 151 7.65 2.82 -5.21
N LYS A 152 6.39 2.45 -4.97
CA LYS A 152 6.03 1.11 -4.49
C LYS A 152 6.05 0.07 -5.62
N LEU A 153 5.79 0.47 -6.86
CA LEU A 153 5.84 -0.45 -7.99
C LEU A 153 7.27 -0.92 -8.31
N THR A 154 8.29 -0.14 -7.97
CA THR A 154 9.68 -0.59 -8.14
C THR A 154 10.02 -1.79 -7.26
N THR A 155 9.37 -1.95 -6.10
CA THR A 155 9.57 -3.12 -5.25
C THR A 155 8.94 -4.40 -5.82
N LEU A 156 8.04 -4.30 -6.80
CA LEU A 156 7.57 -5.45 -7.59
C LEU A 156 8.69 -5.94 -8.52
N ASN A 157 9.39 -5.04 -9.19
CA ASN A 157 10.53 -5.40 -10.03
C ASN A 157 11.67 -6.02 -9.21
N GLU A 158 11.87 -5.56 -7.97
CA GLU A 158 12.80 -6.17 -7.03
C GLU A 158 12.40 -7.61 -6.68
N ALA A 159 11.11 -7.87 -6.43
CA ALA A 159 10.60 -9.22 -6.20
C ALA A 159 10.85 -10.14 -7.43
N ILE A 160 10.57 -9.64 -8.64
CA ILE A 160 10.85 -10.37 -9.88
C ILE A 160 12.35 -10.69 -10.03
N PHE A 161 13.21 -9.74 -9.67
CA PHE A 161 14.66 -9.95 -9.66
C PHE A 161 15.07 -11.06 -8.68
N TYR A 162 14.51 -11.10 -7.46
CA TYR A 162 14.78 -12.20 -6.52
C TYR A 162 14.25 -13.54 -7.02
N PHE A 163 13.09 -13.58 -7.64
CA PHE A 163 12.55 -14.78 -8.26
C PHE A 163 13.46 -15.37 -9.37
N SER A 164 14.24 -14.53 -10.06
CA SER A 164 15.17 -15.00 -11.11
C SER A 164 16.29 -15.89 -10.59
N PHE A 165 16.57 -15.89 -9.29
CA PHE A 165 17.56 -16.75 -8.65
C PHE A 165 16.99 -18.09 -8.18
N LEU A 166 15.68 -18.27 -8.20
CA LEU A 166 15.06 -19.54 -7.84
C LEU A 166 15.17 -20.57 -8.98
N SER A 167 15.03 -21.84 -8.62
CA SER A 167 15.01 -22.94 -9.60
C SER A 167 13.94 -22.70 -10.67
N ALA A 168 14.20 -23.20 -11.89
CA ALA A 168 13.20 -23.23 -12.95
C ALA A 168 11.99 -24.12 -12.60
N GLU A 169 12.17 -25.09 -11.68
CA GLU A 169 11.08 -25.96 -11.21
C GLU A 169 10.21 -25.29 -10.14
N THR A 170 10.65 -24.16 -9.58
CA THR A 170 9.90 -23.42 -8.57
C THR A 170 8.82 -22.58 -9.25
N GLU A 171 7.57 -22.77 -8.86
CA GLU A 171 6.46 -21.88 -9.22
C GLU A 171 6.61 -20.54 -8.50
N LYS A 172 6.72 -19.48 -9.25
CA LYS A 172 6.94 -18.11 -8.76
C LYS A 172 5.64 -17.33 -8.86
N VAL A 173 5.15 -16.86 -7.72
CA VAL A 173 3.84 -16.22 -7.64
C VAL A 173 3.97 -14.83 -7.03
N LEU A 174 3.50 -13.83 -7.75
CA LEU A 174 3.34 -12.48 -7.24
C LEU A 174 1.86 -12.24 -6.94
N VAL A 175 1.51 -12.02 -5.67
CA VAL A 175 0.14 -11.71 -5.26
C VAL A 175 0.03 -10.24 -4.92
N MET A 176 -0.84 -9.53 -5.62
CA MET A 176 -1.15 -8.12 -5.39
C MET A 176 -2.53 -7.98 -4.74
N ALA A 177 -2.71 -6.96 -3.91
CA ALA A 177 -4.04 -6.62 -3.43
C ALA A 177 -4.91 -6.14 -4.60
N TYR A 178 -6.16 -6.64 -4.66
CA TYR A 178 -7.14 -6.13 -5.60
C TYR A 178 -7.40 -4.65 -5.35
N ALA A 179 -7.08 -3.82 -6.32
CA ALA A 179 -7.25 -2.37 -6.22
C ALA A 179 -7.62 -1.79 -7.59
N THR A 180 -8.82 -1.27 -7.72
CA THR A 180 -9.32 -0.63 -8.95
C THR A 180 -8.97 0.85 -8.97
N HIS A 181 -8.66 1.36 -10.14
CA HIS A 181 -8.46 2.79 -10.33
C HIS A 181 -9.82 3.53 -10.27
N PRO A 182 -9.94 4.65 -9.51
CA PRO A 182 -11.23 5.32 -9.31
C PRO A 182 -11.90 5.84 -10.60
N LYS A 183 -11.12 6.05 -11.67
CA LYS A 183 -11.62 6.59 -12.95
C LYS A 183 -11.39 5.67 -14.16
N ARG A 184 -10.79 4.49 -13.98
CA ARG A 184 -10.46 3.53 -15.05
C ARG A 184 -10.93 2.15 -14.65
N LYS A 185 -11.27 1.32 -15.63
CA LYS A 185 -11.63 -0.10 -15.37
C LYS A 185 -10.40 -1.01 -15.23
N GLU A 186 -9.25 -0.47 -14.87
CA GLU A 186 -7.98 -1.20 -14.76
C GLU A 186 -7.61 -1.35 -13.30
N THR A 187 -7.21 -2.55 -12.89
CA THR A 187 -6.65 -2.77 -11.57
C THR A 187 -5.16 -2.40 -11.52
N LEU A 188 -4.59 -2.31 -10.31
CA LEU A 188 -3.17 -1.99 -10.15
C LEU A 188 -2.29 -3.13 -10.69
N ALA A 189 -2.72 -4.40 -10.59
CA ALA A 189 -2.00 -5.53 -11.16
C ALA A 189 -2.08 -5.54 -12.69
N GLU A 190 -3.24 -5.30 -13.28
CA GLU A 190 -3.39 -5.16 -14.73
C GLU A 190 -2.52 -4.01 -15.27
N TYR A 191 -2.51 -2.87 -14.57
CA TYR A 191 -1.61 -1.76 -14.89
C TYR A 191 -0.13 -2.19 -14.84
N TYR A 192 0.27 -2.88 -13.77
CA TYR A 192 1.64 -3.34 -13.59
C TYR A 192 2.08 -4.29 -14.71
N ILE A 193 1.24 -5.27 -15.06
CA ILE A 193 1.50 -6.21 -16.16
C ILE A 193 1.62 -5.46 -17.49
N ARG A 194 0.74 -4.51 -17.76
CA ARG A 194 0.77 -3.72 -19.01
C ARG A 194 2.08 -2.94 -19.18
N ILE A 195 2.66 -2.43 -18.10
CA ILE A 195 3.89 -1.63 -18.15
C ILE A 195 5.15 -2.49 -18.04
N ASN A 196 5.13 -3.51 -17.17
CA ASN A 196 6.32 -4.30 -16.80
C ASN A 196 6.20 -5.78 -17.19
N GLY A 197 5.21 -6.18 -17.97
CA GLY A 197 4.97 -7.58 -18.33
C GLY A 197 6.18 -8.28 -18.96
N HIS A 198 7.02 -7.53 -19.68
CA HIS A 198 8.27 -8.02 -20.29
C HIS A 198 9.33 -8.46 -19.26
N LEU A 199 9.18 -8.08 -17.98
CA LEU A 199 10.09 -8.46 -16.88
C LEU A 199 9.61 -9.74 -16.17
N LEU A 200 8.36 -10.12 -16.34
CA LEU A 200 7.73 -11.16 -15.51
C LEU A 200 8.19 -12.58 -15.83
N GLY A 201 8.61 -12.85 -17.09
CA GLY A 201 8.95 -14.23 -17.50
C GLY A 201 7.84 -15.21 -17.12
N GLU A 202 8.19 -16.27 -16.39
CA GLU A 202 7.28 -17.32 -15.93
C GLU A 202 6.55 -16.99 -14.61
N VAL A 203 6.71 -15.78 -14.08
CA VAL A 203 6.05 -15.39 -12.85
C VAL A 203 4.54 -15.24 -13.07
N LYS A 204 3.77 -16.00 -12.30
CA LYS A 204 2.32 -15.87 -12.26
C LYS A 204 1.93 -14.65 -11.43
N VAL A 205 0.99 -13.87 -11.91
CA VAL A 205 0.47 -12.69 -11.18
C VAL A 205 -0.98 -12.90 -10.81
N TRP A 206 -1.26 -12.77 -9.53
CA TRP A 206 -2.58 -12.93 -8.95
C TRP A 206 -3.00 -11.67 -8.22
N GLU A 207 -4.32 -11.48 -8.12
CA GLU A 207 -4.94 -10.47 -7.25
C GLU A 207 -5.76 -11.14 -6.16
N TYR A 208 -5.61 -10.65 -4.94
CA TYR A 208 -6.42 -11.07 -3.81
C TYR A 208 -7.30 -9.94 -3.31
N ASN A 209 -8.61 -10.14 -3.32
CA ASN A 209 -9.58 -9.22 -2.77
C ASN A 209 -9.75 -9.48 -1.26
N THR A 210 -9.21 -8.59 -0.45
CA THR A 210 -9.24 -8.71 1.02
C THR A 210 -10.64 -8.62 1.63
N ASN A 211 -11.62 -8.08 0.88
CA ASN A 211 -13.00 -7.91 1.34
C ASN A 211 -13.84 -9.16 1.06
N THR A 212 -13.68 -9.77 -0.13
CA THR A 212 -14.47 -10.94 -0.53
C THR A 212 -13.74 -12.26 -0.27
N GLY A 213 -12.40 -12.23 -0.10
CA GLY A 213 -11.57 -13.44 -0.01
C GLY A 213 -11.30 -14.10 -1.37
N GLU A 214 -11.73 -13.49 -2.46
CA GLU A 214 -11.53 -14.02 -3.81
C GLU A 214 -10.10 -13.82 -4.30
N MET A 215 -9.56 -14.83 -4.95
CA MET A 215 -8.28 -14.81 -5.64
C MET A 215 -8.51 -14.93 -7.14
N ARG A 216 -7.86 -14.08 -7.92
CA ARG A 216 -7.96 -14.05 -9.38
C ARG A 216 -6.59 -14.08 -10.01
N MET A 217 -6.33 -15.02 -10.91
CA MET A 217 -5.13 -15.02 -11.74
C MET A 217 -5.28 -13.99 -12.87
N ILE A 218 -4.30 -13.11 -13.02
CA ILE A 218 -4.29 -12.08 -14.06
C ILE A 218 -3.33 -12.45 -15.18
N LYS A 219 -2.18 -13.04 -14.85
CA LYS A 219 -1.19 -13.51 -15.80
C LYS A 219 -0.76 -14.91 -15.42
N ASN A 220 -0.80 -15.81 -16.40
CA ASN A 220 -0.41 -17.22 -16.28
C ASN A 220 0.85 -17.56 -17.10
N ASP A 221 1.15 -16.81 -18.17
CA ASP A 221 2.25 -17.05 -19.11
C ASP A 221 3.15 -15.83 -19.26
#